data_4f76d15090ac0a8803e921025cddb806
#
_entry.id   4f76d15090ac0a8803e921025cddb806
#
_cell.length_a   1.000
_cell.length_b   1.000
_cell.length_c   1.000
_cell.angle_alpha   90.00
_cell.angle_beta   90.00
_cell.angle_gamma   90.00
#
_symmetry.space_group_name_H-M   'P 1'
#
loop_
_entity.id
_entity.type
_entity.pdbx_description
1 polymer ?
#
loop_
_entity_poly.entity_id
_entity_poly.type
_entity_poly.pdbx_seq_one_letter_code
_entity_poly.pdbx_strand_id
1 'polypeptide(L)'
;SFAQTLIRRLEKMDKINVDNFDVSSISFRFPDPLHCGQVIFTLNKLKKSYENNLVFENLDLGIYKGDKIAFVGQNGCGKTTLIKIINGDIDFEGNMKKGEKVVINYFAQNQNELLDPNLSIIEYLESISSEKTESDLRGLLGAFLFSGDTVYKKIKVLSGGEKARLALCGLLLSPSNVIILDEPTNHLDVFAKDILKQALLQYSGTLILVSHDRHFLKGLTNRVIEFTNKNIREYPGNIDSYLNQQEVVHEAPLIKKKVKNIAYKQKKELEKKIR
;
A
#
# COMPACT_ATOMS: atom_id res chain seq x y z
N SER A 1 -23.03 -31.91 -29.73
CA SER A 1 -21.91 -31.07 -30.13
C SER A 1 -21.02 -30.83 -28.90
N PHE A 2 -19.71 -30.58 -29.08
CA PHE A 2 -18.74 -30.35 -28.00
C PHE A 2 -19.18 -29.26 -27.04
N ALA A 3 -19.80 -28.17 -27.53
CA ALA A 3 -20.33 -27.09 -26.72
C ALA A 3 -21.47 -27.54 -25.77
N GLN A 4 -22.37 -28.43 -26.20
CA GLN A 4 -23.42 -28.99 -25.35
C GLN A 4 -22.89 -29.87 -24.22
N THR A 5 -21.78 -30.56 -24.46
CA THR A 5 -21.12 -31.38 -23.42
C THR A 5 -20.45 -30.50 -22.36
N LEU A 6 -19.86 -29.38 -22.75
CA LEU A 6 -19.28 -28.37 -21.83
C LEU A 6 -20.37 -27.71 -20.99
N ILE A 7 -21.50 -27.31 -21.56
CA ILE A 7 -22.64 -26.73 -20.85
C ILE A 7 -23.18 -27.72 -19.80
N ARG A 8 -23.38 -29.01 -20.17
CA ARG A 8 -23.81 -30.05 -19.23
C ARG A 8 -22.79 -30.35 -18.12
N ARG A 9 -21.49 -30.16 -18.39
CA ARG A 9 -20.46 -30.24 -17.33
C ARG A 9 -20.50 -29.04 -16.37
N LEU A 10 -20.71 -27.83 -16.86
CA LEU A 10 -20.88 -26.63 -16.05
C LEU A 10 -22.15 -26.69 -15.17
N GLU A 11 -23.25 -27.24 -15.71
CA GLU A 11 -24.49 -27.45 -14.96
C GLU A 11 -24.38 -28.51 -13.84
N LYS A 12 -23.44 -29.47 -13.99
CA LYS A 12 -23.15 -30.53 -13.00
C LYS A 12 -22.09 -30.13 -11.98
N MET A 13 -21.39 -29.01 -12.17
CA MET A 13 -20.49 -28.48 -11.15
C MET A 13 -21.35 -27.86 -10.05
N ASP A 14 -21.27 -28.45 -8.85
CA ASP A 14 -21.87 -27.85 -7.66
C ASP A 14 -21.40 -26.41 -7.57
N LYS A 15 -22.35 -25.46 -7.61
CA LYS A 15 -22.07 -24.07 -7.29
C LYS A 15 -21.60 -24.06 -5.84
N ILE A 16 -20.31 -23.87 -5.64
CA ILE A 16 -19.78 -23.54 -4.32
C ILE A 16 -20.47 -22.24 -3.97
N ASN A 17 -21.52 -22.31 -3.15
CA ASN A 17 -22.04 -21.15 -2.46
C ASN A 17 -20.92 -20.73 -1.52
N VAL A 18 -20.13 -19.77 -1.97
CA VAL A 18 -19.29 -18.99 -1.03
C VAL A 18 -20.32 -18.28 -0.17
N ASP A 19 -20.49 -18.76 1.07
CA ASP A 19 -21.24 -18.01 2.08
C ASP A 19 -20.70 -16.59 1.99
N ASN A 20 -21.58 -15.66 1.64
CA ASN A 20 -21.27 -14.24 1.68
C ASN A 20 -21.00 -13.94 3.16
N PHE A 21 -19.75 -14.06 3.57
CA PHE A 21 -19.30 -13.50 4.83
C PHE A 21 -19.61 -12.01 4.74
N ASP A 22 -20.58 -11.58 5.52
CA ASP A 22 -21.01 -10.19 5.56
C ASP A 22 -19.88 -9.37 6.18
N VAL A 23 -18.99 -8.84 5.32
CA VAL A 23 -17.85 -7.98 5.70
C VAL A 23 -18.35 -6.76 6.48
N SER A 24 -19.63 -6.39 6.32
CA SER A 24 -20.25 -5.26 7.01
C SER A 24 -20.40 -5.49 8.52
N SER A 25 -20.36 -6.75 8.98
CA SER A 25 -20.46 -7.10 10.41
C SER A 25 -19.11 -7.02 11.16
N ILE A 26 -17.98 -7.00 10.46
CA ILE A 26 -16.62 -6.92 11.06
C ILE A 26 -16.10 -5.49 10.89
N SER A 27 -16.61 -4.55 11.68
CA SER A 27 -16.05 -3.19 11.71
C SER A 27 -14.92 -3.11 12.72
N PHE A 28 -13.70 -3.41 12.26
CA PHE A 28 -12.51 -3.10 13.03
C PHE A 28 -12.01 -1.70 12.69
N ARG A 29 -11.68 -0.91 13.71
CA ARG A 29 -11.13 0.46 13.56
C ARG A 29 -9.77 0.55 14.22
N PHE A 30 -8.86 1.30 13.58
CA PHE A 30 -7.64 1.73 14.25
C PHE A 30 -7.98 2.50 15.53
N PRO A 31 -7.13 2.42 16.56
CA PRO A 31 -7.20 3.37 17.67
C PRO A 31 -7.18 4.82 17.16
N ASP A 32 -7.82 5.72 17.89
CA ASP A 32 -7.76 7.14 17.55
C ASP A 32 -6.30 7.60 17.51
N PRO A 33 -5.92 8.40 16.50
CA PRO A 33 -4.54 8.85 16.36
C PRO A 33 -4.09 9.64 17.59
N LEU A 34 -2.90 9.33 18.08
CA LEU A 34 -2.28 10.07 19.15
C LEU A 34 -2.11 11.55 18.76
N HIS A 35 -2.22 12.45 19.73
CA HIS A 35 -2.05 13.90 19.48
C HIS A 35 -0.62 14.19 19.01
N CYS A 36 -0.49 14.93 17.89
CA CYS A 36 0.78 15.40 17.34
C CYS A 36 0.66 16.82 16.79
N GLY A 37 1.79 17.44 16.46
CA GLY A 37 1.86 18.72 15.77
C GLY A 37 1.31 18.67 14.33
N GLN A 38 1.15 19.84 13.70
CA GLN A 38 0.67 19.93 12.29
C GLN A 38 1.70 19.43 11.29
N VAL A 39 2.99 19.60 11.57
CA VAL A 39 4.09 19.11 10.73
C VAL A 39 4.53 17.76 11.26
N ILE A 40 4.46 16.75 10.41
CA ILE A 40 4.90 15.38 10.74
C ILE A 40 6.38 15.21 10.39
N PHE A 41 6.76 15.53 9.15
CA PHE A 41 8.15 15.51 8.70
C PHE A 41 8.43 16.69 7.76
N THR A 42 9.62 17.23 7.87
CA THR A 42 10.20 18.15 6.89
C THR A 42 11.56 17.62 6.47
N LEU A 43 11.69 17.31 5.19
CA LEU A 43 12.93 16.86 4.59
C LEU A 43 13.45 17.98 3.69
N ASN A 44 14.73 18.34 3.84
CA ASN A 44 15.35 19.40 3.06
C ASN A 44 16.68 18.91 2.50
N LYS A 45 16.84 19.02 1.18
CA LYS A 45 18.04 18.65 0.43
C LYS A 45 18.54 17.24 0.79
N LEU A 46 17.61 16.31 0.98
CA LEU A 46 17.93 14.95 1.38
C LEU A 46 18.62 14.23 0.22
N LYS A 47 19.73 13.56 0.54
CA LYS A 47 20.49 12.77 -0.41
C LYS A 47 20.77 11.41 0.18
N LYS A 48 20.71 10.37 -0.64
CA LYS A 48 21.08 9.00 -0.28
C LYS A 48 21.75 8.29 -1.42
N SER A 49 22.88 7.65 -1.10
CA SER A 49 23.58 6.74 -2.01
C SER A 49 23.87 5.42 -1.30
N TYR A 50 23.91 4.35 -2.05
CA TYR A 50 24.46 3.07 -1.63
C TYR A 50 25.70 2.80 -2.49
N GLU A 51 26.87 2.81 -1.88
CA GLU A 51 28.16 2.72 -2.60
C GLU A 51 28.21 3.74 -3.76
N ASN A 52 28.23 3.28 -5.02
CA ASN A 52 28.27 4.12 -6.21
C ASN A 52 26.86 4.40 -6.82
N ASN A 53 25.80 3.89 -6.21
CA ASN A 53 24.44 4.07 -6.72
C ASN A 53 23.71 5.20 -5.98
N LEU A 54 23.54 6.34 -6.66
CA LEU A 54 22.78 7.48 -6.16
C LEU A 54 21.26 7.16 -6.27
N VAL A 55 20.57 7.12 -5.13
CA VAL A 55 19.14 6.86 -5.05
C VAL A 55 18.34 8.15 -5.26
N PHE A 56 18.67 9.20 -4.52
CA PHE A 56 18.10 10.54 -4.70
C PHE A 56 19.06 11.62 -4.22
N GLU A 57 18.89 12.82 -4.78
CA GLU A 57 19.67 14.00 -4.47
C GLU A 57 18.77 15.24 -4.46
N ASN A 58 19.02 16.13 -3.48
CA ASN A 58 18.25 17.36 -3.29
C ASN A 58 16.72 17.12 -3.16
N LEU A 59 16.34 16.07 -2.45
CA LEU A 59 14.94 15.75 -2.23
C LEU A 59 14.38 16.62 -1.10
N ASP A 60 13.35 17.42 -1.43
CA ASP A 60 12.60 18.22 -0.48
C ASP A 60 11.17 17.66 -0.38
N LEU A 61 10.69 17.44 0.85
CA LEU A 61 9.35 16.91 1.09
C LEU A 61 8.82 17.36 2.46
N GLY A 62 7.61 17.92 2.48
CA GLY A 62 6.84 18.15 3.69
C GLY A 62 5.70 17.14 3.83
N ILE A 63 5.55 16.56 5.00
CA ILE A 63 4.43 15.67 5.35
C ILE A 63 3.69 16.29 6.53
N TYR A 64 2.38 16.39 6.41
CA TYR A 64 1.54 17.09 7.36
C TYR A 64 0.53 16.15 8.02
N LYS A 65 -0.01 16.56 9.15
CA LYS A 65 -1.05 15.82 9.86
C LYS A 65 -2.27 15.60 8.98
N GLY A 66 -2.70 14.34 8.87
CA GLY A 66 -3.86 13.95 8.08
C GLY A 66 -3.57 13.73 6.59
N ASP A 67 -2.32 13.92 6.14
CA ASP A 67 -1.93 13.54 4.79
C ASP A 67 -2.16 12.05 4.55
N LYS A 68 -2.72 11.72 3.38
CA LYS A 68 -2.91 10.35 2.89
C LYS A 68 -2.13 10.20 1.58
N ILE A 69 -0.89 9.75 1.70
CA ILE A 69 0.11 9.81 0.62
C ILE A 69 0.29 8.43 -0.01
N ALA A 70 0.23 8.35 -1.35
CA ALA A 70 0.74 7.20 -2.09
C ALA A 70 2.15 7.48 -2.61
N PHE A 71 3.10 6.59 -2.35
CA PHE A 71 4.41 6.57 -3.01
C PHE A 71 4.33 5.64 -4.22
N VAL A 72 4.53 6.19 -5.40
CA VAL A 72 4.47 5.46 -6.67
C VAL A 72 5.80 5.57 -7.44
N GLY A 73 6.07 4.63 -8.33
CA GLY A 73 7.28 4.60 -9.14
C GLY A 73 7.79 3.17 -9.37
N GLN A 74 8.77 3.03 -10.25
CA GLN A 74 9.36 1.72 -10.58
C GLN A 74 10.02 1.06 -9.36
N ASN A 75 10.25 -0.26 -9.43
CA ASN A 75 11.00 -0.96 -8.40
C ASN A 75 12.44 -0.43 -8.35
N GLY A 76 13.01 -0.28 -7.15
CA GLY A 76 14.36 0.24 -6.96
C GLY A 76 14.50 1.77 -7.08
N CYS A 77 13.43 2.54 -7.31
CA CYS A 77 13.51 4.01 -7.42
C CYS A 77 13.68 4.75 -6.08
N GLY A 78 13.72 4.03 -4.94
CA GLY A 78 14.00 4.62 -3.63
C GLY A 78 12.80 4.76 -2.68
N LYS A 79 11.60 4.25 -3.01
CA LYS A 79 10.40 4.31 -2.13
C LYS A 79 10.69 3.76 -0.73
N THR A 80 11.10 2.50 -0.64
CA THR A 80 11.46 1.84 0.64
C THR A 80 12.66 2.51 1.31
N THR A 81 13.61 3.04 0.53
CA THR A 81 14.75 3.79 1.08
C THR A 81 14.28 5.06 1.81
N LEU A 82 13.35 5.83 1.21
CA LEU A 82 12.81 7.01 1.87
C LEU A 82 12.01 6.65 3.13
N ILE A 83 11.23 5.58 3.09
CA ILE A 83 10.51 5.07 4.27
C ILE A 83 11.48 4.71 5.39
N LYS A 84 12.56 3.98 5.10
CA LYS A 84 13.58 3.61 6.09
C LYS A 84 14.27 4.83 6.69
N ILE A 85 14.50 5.89 5.90
CA ILE A 85 15.03 7.16 6.42
C ILE A 85 14.01 7.82 7.36
N ILE A 86 12.74 7.93 6.96
CA ILE A 86 11.66 8.49 7.77
C ILE A 86 11.48 7.72 9.08
N ASN A 87 11.63 6.39 9.03
CA ASN A 87 11.56 5.53 10.22
C ASN A 87 12.81 5.63 11.12
N GLY A 88 13.94 6.11 10.58
CA GLY A 88 15.20 6.22 11.30
C GLY A 88 16.07 4.96 11.22
N ASP A 89 15.80 4.07 10.27
CA ASP A 89 16.50 2.78 10.14
C ASP A 89 17.85 2.91 9.40
N ILE A 90 18.04 3.96 8.62
CA ILE A 90 19.26 4.17 7.80
C ILE A 90 19.69 5.64 7.77
N ASP A 91 20.99 5.86 7.65
CA ASP A 91 21.60 7.19 7.54
C ASP A 91 21.36 7.83 6.18
N PHE A 92 21.45 9.16 6.13
CA PHE A 92 21.28 9.99 4.94
C PHE A 92 22.09 11.29 5.07
N GLU A 93 22.30 11.99 3.95
CA GLU A 93 22.83 13.34 3.90
C GLU A 93 21.68 14.34 3.76
N GLY A 94 21.84 15.57 4.28
CA GLY A 94 20.80 16.59 4.29
C GLY A 94 20.17 16.79 5.65
N ASN A 95 18.95 17.33 5.70
CA ASN A 95 18.27 17.62 6.95
C ASN A 95 16.86 17.02 6.97
N MET A 96 16.53 16.31 8.05
CA MET A 96 15.19 15.84 8.33
C MET A 96 14.77 16.26 9.74
N LYS A 97 13.61 16.89 9.83
CA LYS A 97 13.00 17.25 11.10
C LYS A 97 11.72 16.46 11.30
N LYS A 98 11.69 15.67 12.37
CA LYS A 98 10.50 14.97 12.85
C LYS A 98 9.69 15.91 13.74
N GLY A 99 8.38 15.97 13.53
CA GLY A 99 7.46 16.77 14.33
C GLY A 99 7.35 16.29 15.78
N GLU A 100 6.77 17.13 16.63
CA GLU A 100 6.56 16.79 18.04
C GLU A 100 5.53 15.68 18.20
N LYS A 101 5.81 14.76 19.12
CA LYS A 101 4.94 13.62 19.48
C LYS A 101 4.53 12.74 18.28
N VAL A 102 5.36 12.69 17.25
CA VAL A 102 5.14 11.80 16.11
C VAL A 102 5.49 10.36 16.51
N VAL A 103 4.48 9.48 16.47
CA VAL A 103 4.58 8.04 16.71
C VAL A 103 4.26 7.33 15.42
N ILE A 104 5.25 6.62 14.88
CA ILE A 104 5.14 5.88 13.62
C ILE A 104 4.81 4.43 13.93
N ASN A 105 3.87 3.88 13.18
CA ASN A 105 3.64 2.46 13.09
C ASN A 105 3.97 2.03 11.66
N TYR A 106 5.04 1.26 11.50
CA TYR A 106 5.59 0.88 10.19
C TYR A 106 5.40 -0.60 9.93
N PHE A 107 4.71 -0.92 8.85
CA PHE A 107 4.61 -2.27 8.30
C PHE A 107 5.60 -2.42 7.15
N ALA A 108 6.73 -3.06 7.43
CA ALA A 108 7.79 -3.33 6.48
C ALA A 108 7.48 -4.55 5.60
N GLN A 109 8.07 -4.62 4.43
CA GLN A 109 7.95 -5.77 3.53
C GLN A 109 8.37 -7.09 4.19
N ASN A 110 9.31 -7.07 5.17
CA ASN A 110 9.82 -8.24 5.90
C ASN A 110 9.32 -8.29 7.35
N GLN A 111 8.14 -7.76 7.66
CA GLN A 111 7.58 -7.71 9.01
C GLN A 111 7.47 -9.09 9.68
N ASN A 112 7.43 -10.17 8.89
CA ASN A 112 7.32 -11.54 9.37
C ASN A 112 8.50 -11.99 10.25
N GLU A 113 9.66 -11.34 10.11
CA GLU A 113 10.89 -11.66 10.84
C GLU A 113 10.93 -11.03 12.24
N LEU A 114 10.05 -10.05 12.50
CA LEU A 114 9.99 -9.33 13.79
C LEU A 114 9.06 -9.98 14.81
N LEU A 115 8.28 -10.98 14.41
CA LEU A 115 7.37 -11.69 15.30
C LEU A 115 8.16 -12.68 16.19
N ASP A 116 7.92 -12.65 17.51
CA ASP A 116 8.53 -13.63 18.40
C ASP A 116 7.98 -15.05 18.09
N PRO A 117 8.83 -15.98 17.62
CA PRO A 117 8.41 -17.30 17.21
C PRO A 117 7.87 -18.17 18.35
N ASN A 118 8.16 -17.81 19.61
CA ASN A 118 7.80 -18.58 20.80
C ASN A 118 6.43 -18.21 21.37
N LEU A 119 5.88 -17.04 21.01
CA LEU A 119 4.53 -16.66 21.39
C LEU A 119 3.50 -17.41 20.56
N SER A 120 2.31 -17.61 21.14
CA SER A 120 1.13 -17.95 20.34
C SER A 120 0.55 -16.70 19.68
N ILE A 121 -0.34 -16.91 18.71
CA ILE A 121 -1.01 -15.81 17.99
C ILE A 121 -1.73 -14.88 18.97
N ILE A 122 -2.47 -15.44 19.93
CA ILE A 122 -3.21 -14.64 20.90
C ILE A 122 -2.28 -13.93 21.89
N GLU A 123 -1.26 -14.62 22.44
CA GLU A 123 -0.26 -14.04 23.35
C GLU A 123 0.45 -12.83 22.70
N TYR A 124 0.74 -12.91 21.41
CA TYR A 124 1.33 -11.79 20.67
C TYR A 124 0.42 -10.57 20.67
N LEU A 125 -0.88 -10.72 20.37
CA LEU A 125 -1.81 -9.58 20.37
C LEU A 125 -2.07 -9.04 21.78
N GLU A 126 -2.14 -9.90 22.80
CA GLU A 126 -2.24 -9.49 24.20
C GLU A 126 -1.03 -8.65 24.64
N SER A 127 0.17 -8.99 24.17
CA SER A 127 1.39 -8.22 24.45
C SER A 127 1.37 -6.79 23.88
N ILE A 128 0.61 -6.58 22.78
CA ILE A 128 0.49 -5.26 22.12
C ILE A 128 -0.63 -4.43 22.74
N SER A 129 -1.74 -5.06 23.15
CA SER A 129 -2.93 -4.35 23.62
C SER A 129 -3.47 -4.99 24.89
N SER A 130 -3.05 -4.46 26.03
CA SER A 130 -3.54 -4.87 27.35
C SER A 130 -4.96 -4.38 27.68
N GLU A 131 -5.50 -3.43 26.88
CA GLU A 131 -6.84 -2.84 27.09
C GLU A 131 -7.96 -3.62 26.40
N LYS A 132 -7.63 -4.50 25.45
CA LYS A 132 -8.61 -5.30 24.70
C LYS A 132 -8.91 -6.61 25.40
N THR A 133 -10.17 -7.02 25.38
CA THR A 133 -10.57 -8.34 25.88
C THR A 133 -10.13 -9.44 24.93
N GLU A 134 -9.96 -10.68 25.43
CA GLU A 134 -9.67 -11.83 24.56
C GLU A 134 -10.73 -12.00 23.46
N SER A 135 -11.99 -11.68 23.75
CA SER A 135 -13.08 -11.71 22.78
C SER A 135 -12.86 -10.73 21.63
N ASP A 136 -12.41 -9.49 21.92
CA ASP A 136 -12.11 -8.48 20.90
C ASP A 136 -10.94 -8.91 20.02
N LEU A 137 -9.89 -9.46 20.65
CA LEU A 137 -8.71 -9.97 19.93
C LEU A 137 -9.07 -11.16 19.04
N ARG A 138 -9.91 -12.08 19.52
CA ARG A 138 -10.43 -13.19 18.71
C ARG A 138 -11.32 -12.72 17.55
N GLY A 139 -12.11 -11.67 17.75
CA GLY A 139 -12.89 -11.04 16.69
C GLY A 139 -11.99 -10.48 15.58
N LEU A 140 -10.93 -9.76 15.95
CA LEU A 140 -9.93 -9.27 15.01
C LEU A 140 -9.22 -10.43 14.28
N LEU A 141 -8.77 -11.45 15.02
CA LEU A 141 -8.11 -12.62 14.46
C LEU A 141 -9.03 -13.38 13.48
N GLY A 142 -10.32 -13.51 13.81
CA GLY A 142 -11.32 -14.13 12.93
C GLY A 142 -11.45 -13.38 11.60
N ALA A 143 -11.42 -12.04 11.64
CA ALA A 143 -11.41 -11.19 10.45
C ALA A 143 -10.20 -11.44 9.54
N PHE A 144 -9.06 -11.83 10.10
CA PHE A 144 -7.85 -12.19 9.37
C PHE A 144 -7.66 -13.71 9.22
N LEU A 145 -8.77 -14.47 9.25
CA LEU A 145 -8.83 -15.92 9.00
C LEU A 145 -8.09 -16.78 10.03
N PHE A 146 -7.95 -16.29 11.25
CA PHE A 146 -7.51 -17.10 12.40
C PHE A 146 -8.75 -17.46 13.25
N SER A 147 -9.21 -18.69 13.21
CA SER A 147 -10.41 -19.12 13.91
C SER A 147 -10.19 -20.33 14.80
N GLY A 148 -11.08 -20.51 15.77
CA GLY A 148 -11.06 -21.67 16.69
C GLY A 148 -9.73 -21.78 17.44
N ASP A 149 -9.21 -23.00 17.51
CA ASP A 149 -7.96 -23.31 18.23
C ASP A 149 -6.69 -22.82 17.50
N THR A 150 -6.83 -22.29 16.27
CA THR A 150 -5.69 -21.76 15.53
C THR A 150 -5.01 -20.61 16.28
N VAL A 151 -5.75 -19.83 17.05
CA VAL A 151 -5.23 -18.69 17.81
C VAL A 151 -4.19 -19.06 18.88
N TYR A 152 -4.18 -20.32 19.32
CA TYR A 152 -3.20 -20.83 20.28
C TYR A 152 -1.96 -21.45 19.63
N LYS A 153 -1.89 -21.52 18.30
CA LYS A 153 -0.69 -22.00 17.61
C LYS A 153 0.47 -21.04 17.83
N LYS A 154 1.67 -21.61 17.98
CA LYS A 154 2.89 -20.80 18.08
C LYS A 154 3.23 -20.17 16.72
N ILE A 155 3.74 -18.93 16.73
CA ILE A 155 4.07 -18.15 15.54
C ILE A 155 5.10 -18.86 14.65
N LYS A 156 6.00 -19.65 15.22
CA LYS A 156 7.01 -20.41 14.47
C LYS A 156 6.43 -21.39 13.46
N VAL A 157 5.23 -21.91 13.67
CA VAL A 157 4.59 -22.88 12.75
C VAL A 157 3.74 -22.24 11.67
N LEU A 158 3.59 -20.92 11.68
CA LEU A 158 2.82 -20.18 10.70
C LEU A 158 3.56 -20.04 9.36
N SER A 159 2.81 -20.12 8.27
CA SER A 159 3.29 -19.75 6.93
C SER A 159 3.62 -18.25 6.85
N GLY A 160 4.38 -17.84 5.82
CA GLY A 160 4.72 -16.43 5.60
C GLY A 160 3.47 -15.53 5.48
N GLY A 161 2.44 -15.99 4.77
CA GLY A 161 1.17 -15.25 4.63
C GLY A 161 0.39 -15.13 5.95
N GLU A 162 0.38 -16.19 6.78
CA GLU A 162 -0.24 -16.12 8.11
C GLU A 162 0.52 -15.15 9.03
N LYS A 163 1.84 -15.16 9.00
CA LYS A 163 2.66 -14.20 9.75
C LYS A 163 2.38 -12.76 9.30
N ALA A 164 2.25 -12.50 7.99
CA ALA A 164 1.91 -11.18 7.47
C ALA A 164 0.54 -10.71 7.96
N ARG A 165 -0.49 -11.58 7.93
CA ARG A 165 -1.81 -11.26 8.48
C ARG A 165 -1.77 -10.99 9.98
N LEU A 166 -1.00 -11.77 10.73
CA LEU A 166 -0.84 -11.56 12.17
C LEU A 166 -0.13 -10.23 12.48
N ALA A 167 0.92 -9.89 11.74
CA ALA A 167 1.60 -8.60 11.88
C ALA A 167 0.67 -7.42 11.57
N LEU A 168 -0.24 -7.56 10.60
CA LEU A 168 -1.28 -6.56 10.34
C LEU A 168 -2.30 -6.44 11.48
N CYS A 169 -2.68 -7.54 12.12
CA CYS A 169 -3.51 -7.48 13.33
C CYS A 169 -2.81 -6.68 14.44
N GLY A 170 -1.52 -6.91 14.66
CA GLY A 170 -0.72 -6.14 15.60
C GLY A 170 -0.65 -4.64 15.26
N LEU A 171 -0.47 -4.33 13.98
CA LEU A 171 -0.48 -2.95 13.49
C LEU A 171 -1.82 -2.25 13.77
N LEU A 172 -2.94 -2.94 13.56
CA LEU A 172 -4.28 -2.41 13.82
C LEU A 172 -4.52 -2.10 15.30
N LEU A 173 -3.86 -2.81 16.21
CA LEU A 173 -3.98 -2.60 17.66
C LEU A 173 -3.07 -1.52 18.21
N SER A 174 -1.99 -1.20 17.50
CA SER A 174 -0.94 -0.29 18.01
C SER A 174 -1.33 1.17 17.84
N PRO A 175 -1.42 1.98 18.92
CA PRO A 175 -1.72 3.40 18.83
C PRO A 175 -0.61 4.16 18.10
N SER A 176 -0.98 4.96 17.10
CA SER A 176 -0.03 5.78 16.34
C SER A 176 -0.72 7.00 15.76
N ASN A 177 0.05 7.98 15.28
CA ASN A 177 -0.48 9.10 14.51
C ASN A 177 0.04 9.12 13.07
N VAL A 178 1.00 8.25 12.76
CA VAL A 178 1.49 7.99 11.41
C VAL A 178 1.53 6.49 11.17
N ILE A 179 0.87 6.04 10.12
CA ILE A 179 0.95 4.65 9.63
C ILE A 179 1.69 4.65 8.31
N ILE A 180 2.70 3.81 8.21
CA ILE A 180 3.47 3.58 6.98
C ILE A 180 3.30 2.13 6.59
N LEU A 181 2.81 1.86 5.37
CA LEU A 181 2.64 0.52 4.84
C LEU A 181 3.46 0.35 3.55
N ASP A 182 4.43 -0.57 3.58
CA ASP A 182 5.27 -0.90 2.42
C ASP A 182 4.83 -2.25 1.85
N GLU A 183 4.11 -2.22 0.71
CA GLU A 183 3.54 -3.36 -0.01
C GLU A 183 2.68 -4.30 0.89
N PRO A 184 1.71 -3.77 1.66
CA PRO A 184 0.96 -4.57 2.63
C PRO A 184 0.07 -5.63 1.98
N THR A 185 -0.18 -5.51 0.69
CA THR A 185 -1.11 -6.38 -0.06
C THR A 185 -0.49 -7.65 -0.60
N ASN A 186 0.84 -7.80 -0.58
CA ASN A 186 1.56 -8.88 -1.27
C ASN A 186 1.24 -10.31 -0.76
N HIS A 187 0.80 -10.44 0.49
CA HIS A 187 0.51 -11.75 1.10
C HIS A 187 -0.92 -11.84 1.63
N LEU A 188 -1.79 -10.90 1.21
CA LEU A 188 -3.18 -10.87 1.62
C LEU A 188 -4.07 -11.45 0.51
N ASP A 189 -5.05 -12.25 0.92
CA ASP A 189 -6.20 -12.57 0.09
C ASP A 189 -7.12 -11.35 -0.09
N VAL A 190 -8.11 -11.48 -0.95
CA VAL A 190 -9.05 -10.38 -1.29
C VAL A 190 -9.78 -9.89 -0.05
N PHE A 191 -10.18 -10.80 0.84
CA PHE A 191 -10.95 -10.49 2.03
C PHE A 191 -10.13 -9.69 3.05
N ALA A 192 -8.91 -10.14 3.38
CA ALA A 192 -8.00 -9.42 4.27
C ALA A 192 -7.60 -8.05 3.72
N LYS A 193 -7.45 -7.90 2.38
CA LYS A 193 -7.24 -6.61 1.73
C LYS A 193 -8.40 -5.66 1.95
N ASP A 194 -9.64 -6.14 1.82
CA ASP A 194 -10.83 -5.31 2.00
C ASP A 194 -10.98 -4.85 3.46
N ILE A 195 -10.73 -5.73 4.43
CA ILE A 195 -10.74 -5.37 5.86
C ILE A 195 -9.68 -4.29 6.15
N LEU A 196 -8.45 -4.50 5.69
CA LEU A 196 -7.38 -3.50 5.86
C LEU A 196 -7.77 -2.16 5.22
N LYS A 197 -8.30 -2.20 4.01
CA LYS A 197 -8.76 -0.99 3.29
C LYS A 197 -9.84 -0.25 4.05
N GLN A 198 -10.86 -0.95 4.56
CA GLN A 198 -11.94 -0.33 5.33
C GLN A 198 -11.41 0.31 6.63
N ALA A 199 -10.51 -0.38 7.35
CA ALA A 199 -9.88 0.18 8.53
C ALA A 199 -9.07 1.46 8.19
N LEU A 200 -8.29 1.46 7.10
CA LEU A 200 -7.51 2.61 6.66
C LEU A 200 -8.36 3.80 6.20
N LEU A 201 -9.53 3.55 5.58
CA LEU A 201 -10.48 4.61 5.20
C LEU A 201 -11.01 5.36 6.42
N GLN A 202 -11.19 4.67 7.54
CA GLN A 202 -11.69 5.26 8.79
C GLN A 202 -10.58 5.90 9.64
N TYR A 203 -9.31 5.59 9.37
CA TYR A 203 -8.19 6.13 10.13
C TYR A 203 -8.01 7.62 9.85
N SER A 204 -8.09 8.46 10.86
CA SER A 204 -7.98 9.92 10.75
C SER A 204 -6.55 10.47 10.88
N GLY A 205 -5.56 9.63 11.18
CA GLY A 205 -4.14 10.00 11.24
C GLY A 205 -3.49 10.16 9.87
N THR A 206 -2.17 10.34 9.86
CA THR A 206 -1.36 10.43 8.64
C THR A 206 -1.04 9.04 8.10
N LEU A 207 -1.14 8.86 6.78
CA LEU A 207 -0.94 7.58 6.11
C LEU A 207 0.06 7.72 4.96
N ILE A 208 1.05 6.85 4.91
CA ILE A 208 1.99 6.71 3.80
C ILE A 208 1.88 5.29 3.27
N LEU A 209 1.52 5.14 2.01
CA LEU A 209 1.29 3.86 1.34
C LEU A 209 2.25 3.66 0.18
N VAL A 210 2.97 2.55 0.17
CA VAL A 210 3.62 2.01 -1.02
C VAL A 210 2.83 0.79 -1.44
N SER A 211 2.24 0.81 -2.63
CA SER A 211 1.59 -0.36 -3.19
C SER A 211 1.52 -0.28 -4.71
N HIS A 212 1.65 -1.43 -5.36
CA HIS A 212 1.39 -1.60 -6.78
C HIS A 212 -0.10 -1.93 -7.07
N ASP A 213 -0.88 -2.20 -6.04
CA ASP A 213 -2.30 -2.51 -6.14
C ASP A 213 -3.13 -1.22 -6.24
N ARG A 214 -3.44 -0.82 -7.48
CA ARG A 214 -4.23 0.41 -7.76
C ARG A 214 -5.61 0.34 -7.13
N HIS A 215 -6.23 -0.85 -7.11
CA HIS A 215 -7.56 -1.03 -6.52
C HIS A 215 -7.53 -0.83 -5.01
N PHE A 216 -6.47 -1.25 -4.36
CA PHE A 216 -6.25 -1.01 -2.93
C PHE A 216 -6.07 0.48 -2.64
N LEU A 217 -5.25 1.20 -3.42
CA LEU A 217 -4.97 2.63 -3.20
C LEU A 217 -6.18 3.54 -3.48
N LYS A 218 -7.14 3.08 -4.29
CA LYS A 218 -8.31 3.87 -4.68
C LYS A 218 -9.14 4.28 -3.46
N GLY A 219 -9.36 5.60 -3.32
CA GLY A 219 -10.11 6.21 -2.21
C GLY A 219 -9.32 6.38 -0.93
N LEU A 220 -8.12 5.77 -0.80
CA LEU A 220 -7.29 5.87 0.40
C LEU A 220 -6.38 7.11 0.41
N THR A 221 -6.07 7.69 -0.73
CA THR A 221 -5.04 8.72 -0.85
C THR A 221 -5.60 10.04 -1.39
N ASN A 222 -5.05 11.15 -0.90
CA ASN A 222 -5.36 12.50 -1.35
C ASN A 222 -4.14 13.22 -1.96
N ARG A 223 -2.98 12.56 -1.97
CA ARG A 223 -1.72 13.09 -2.45
C ARG A 223 -0.86 11.95 -3.00
N VAL A 224 -0.22 12.15 -4.15
CA VAL A 224 0.65 11.14 -4.77
C VAL A 224 2.05 11.71 -4.93
N ILE A 225 3.04 10.94 -4.51
CA ILE A 225 4.47 11.26 -4.70
C ILE A 225 5.07 10.21 -5.62
N GLU A 226 5.42 10.65 -6.82
CA GLU A 226 6.07 9.83 -7.83
C GLU A 226 7.58 9.92 -7.70
N PHE A 227 8.23 8.77 -7.60
CA PHE A 227 9.68 8.65 -7.61
C PHE A 227 10.17 8.48 -9.04
N THR A 228 10.93 9.47 -9.54
CA THR A 228 11.47 9.49 -10.92
C THR A 228 12.89 10.02 -10.93
N ASN A 229 13.79 9.37 -11.71
CA ASN A 229 15.12 9.90 -12.03
C ASN A 229 15.88 10.53 -10.83
N LYS A 230 15.96 9.81 -9.72
CA LYS A 230 16.68 10.23 -8.50
C LYS A 230 16.05 11.44 -7.76
N ASN A 231 14.83 11.73 -8.04
CA ASN A 231 14.06 12.80 -7.40
C ASN A 231 12.59 12.38 -7.23
N ILE A 232 11.80 13.26 -6.64
CA ILE A 232 10.36 13.06 -6.48
C ILE A 232 9.58 14.14 -7.24
N ARG A 233 8.38 13.77 -7.69
CA ARG A 233 7.39 14.71 -8.20
C ARG A 233 6.10 14.54 -7.42
N GLU A 234 5.56 15.66 -6.99
CA GLU A 234 4.35 15.70 -6.20
C GLU A 234 3.14 15.98 -7.09
N TYR A 235 2.08 15.18 -6.92
CA TYR A 235 0.80 15.35 -7.57
C TYR A 235 -0.29 15.54 -6.52
N PRO A 236 -0.97 16.70 -6.52
CA PRO A 236 -2.14 16.89 -5.68
C PRO A 236 -3.30 16.06 -6.22
N GLY A 237 -4.05 15.43 -5.32
CA GLY A 237 -5.18 14.60 -5.67
C GLY A 237 -4.96 13.10 -5.40
N ASN A 238 -5.97 12.31 -5.76
CA ASN A 238 -5.97 10.87 -5.52
C ASN A 238 -5.23 10.09 -6.62
N ILE A 239 -5.05 8.80 -6.39
CA ILE A 239 -4.36 7.91 -7.34
C ILE A 239 -5.06 7.85 -8.70
N ASP A 240 -6.39 7.95 -8.76
CA ASP A 240 -7.13 7.92 -10.03
C ASP A 240 -6.81 9.15 -10.88
N SER A 241 -6.74 10.34 -10.26
CA SER A 241 -6.36 11.59 -10.93
C SER A 241 -4.94 11.53 -11.50
N TYR A 242 -4.01 10.95 -10.73
CA TYR A 242 -2.64 10.72 -11.17
C TYR A 242 -2.58 9.78 -12.39
N LEU A 243 -3.29 8.66 -12.35
CA LEU A 243 -3.30 7.67 -13.43
C LEU A 243 -3.89 8.26 -14.73
N ASN A 244 -4.99 9.01 -14.63
CA ASN A 244 -5.59 9.68 -15.77
C ASN A 244 -4.62 10.70 -16.42
N GLN A 245 -3.84 11.43 -15.63
CA GLN A 245 -2.82 12.34 -16.14
C GLN A 245 -1.70 11.59 -16.87
N GLN A 246 -1.27 10.43 -16.38
CA GLN A 246 -0.26 9.61 -17.03
C GLN A 246 -0.75 9.05 -18.37
N GLU A 247 -1.99 8.60 -18.47
CA GLU A 247 -2.59 8.11 -19.72
C GLU A 247 -2.63 9.19 -20.79
N VAL A 248 -3.05 10.40 -20.44
CA VAL A 248 -3.06 11.56 -21.37
C VAL A 248 -1.64 11.89 -21.88
N VAL A 249 -0.64 11.82 -21.02
CA VAL A 249 0.76 12.08 -21.39
C VAL A 249 1.30 11.00 -22.33
N HIS A 250 0.91 9.74 -22.13
CA HIS A 250 1.34 8.62 -22.99
C HIS A 250 0.62 8.59 -24.35
N GLU A 251 -0.64 9.00 -24.43
CA GLU A 251 -1.40 9.02 -25.69
C GLU A 251 -0.98 10.18 -26.62
N ALA A 252 -0.61 11.33 -26.07
CA ALA A 252 -0.24 12.51 -26.84
C ALA A 252 0.89 12.27 -27.89
N PRO A 253 1.98 11.54 -27.60
CA PRO A 253 3.00 11.24 -28.61
C PRO A 253 2.55 10.20 -29.65
N LEU A 254 1.63 9.29 -29.31
CA LEU A 254 1.08 8.31 -30.26
C LEU A 254 0.14 8.95 -31.26
N ILE A 255 -0.67 9.90 -30.82
CA ILE A 255 -1.56 10.68 -31.68
C ILE A 255 -0.74 11.55 -32.65
N LYS A 256 0.30 12.24 -32.14
CA LYS A 256 1.22 13.04 -33.00
C LYS A 256 1.94 12.20 -34.06
N LYS A 257 2.36 10.95 -33.72
CA LYS A 257 2.96 10.02 -34.70
C LYS A 257 1.93 9.54 -35.76
N LYS A 258 0.70 9.20 -35.33
CA LYS A 258 -0.37 8.77 -36.23
C LYS A 258 -0.73 9.91 -37.20
N VAL A 259 -0.91 11.13 -36.73
CA VAL A 259 -1.23 12.31 -37.56
C VAL A 259 -0.11 12.60 -38.56
N LYS A 260 1.17 12.57 -38.14
CA LYS A 260 2.30 12.75 -39.08
C LYS A 260 2.35 11.66 -40.16
N ASN A 261 2.07 10.41 -39.82
CA ASN A 261 2.06 9.32 -40.79
C ASN A 261 0.90 9.41 -41.79
N ILE A 262 -0.27 9.87 -41.34
CA ILE A 262 -1.43 10.12 -42.24
C ILE A 262 -1.13 11.26 -43.17
N ALA A 263 -0.62 12.40 -42.68
CA ALA A 263 -0.23 13.55 -43.48
C ALA A 263 0.85 13.19 -44.53
N TYR A 264 1.85 12.40 -44.16
CA TYR A 264 2.88 11.93 -45.08
C TYR A 264 2.33 11.00 -46.17
N LYS A 265 1.41 10.08 -45.85
CA LYS A 265 0.74 9.21 -46.81
C LYS A 265 -0.12 10.04 -47.82
N GLN A 266 -0.90 10.99 -47.31
CA GLN A 266 -1.72 11.87 -48.15
C GLN A 266 -0.88 12.74 -49.10
N LYS A 267 0.23 13.29 -48.58
CA LYS A 267 1.17 14.05 -49.44
C LYS A 267 1.75 13.20 -50.56
N LYS A 268 2.15 11.95 -50.27
CA LYS A 268 2.72 11.01 -51.25
C LYS A 268 1.70 10.54 -52.29
N GLU A 269 0.42 10.42 -51.91
CA GLU A 269 -0.67 10.15 -52.88
C GLU A 269 -0.98 11.33 -53.81
N LEU A 270 -0.96 12.56 -53.27
CA LEU A 270 -1.12 13.79 -54.10
C LEU A 270 0.04 13.93 -55.08
N GLU A 271 1.27 13.71 -54.67
CA GLU A 271 2.45 13.77 -55.57
C GLU A 271 2.41 12.71 -56.70
N LYS A 272 1.78 11.53 -56.42
CA LYS A 272 1.55 10.49 -57.44
C LYS A 272 0.44 10.83 -58.44
N LYS A 273 -0.53 11.69 -58.09
CA LYS A 273 -1.63 12.12 -58.95
C LYS A 273 -1.27 13.32 -59.82
N ILE A 274 -0.18 14.01 -59.55
CA ILE A 274 0.32 15.19 -60.26
C ILE A 274 1.38 14.79 -61.33
N ARG A 275 1.88 13.54 -61.27
CA ARG A 275 2.70 12.93 -62.33
C ARG A 275 1.83 12.07 -63.25
#